data_2564a2886e0d9a4079e5f27f3b11e7d6
#
_entry.id   2564a2886e0d9a4079e5f27f3b11e7d6
#
_cell.length_a   1.000
_cell.length_b   1.000
_cell.length_c   1.000
_cell.angle_alpha   90.00
_cell.angle_beta   90.00
_cell.angle_gamma   90.00
#
_symmetry.space_group_name_H-M   'P 1'
#
loop_
_entity.id
_entity.type
_entity.pdbx_description
1 polymer ?
#
loop_
_entity_poly.entity_id
_entity_poly.type
_entity_poly.pdbx_seq_one_letter_code
_entity_poly.pdbx_strand_id
1 'polypeptide(L)'
;MSELLSVVYLARHGVTAWSLSGQHTGRTDLPLTERGESNARALGERLRGLAFAKVLTSPLQRAVRTCDLAGFGAVAKIDPDLVEWDYGQYEGRRTAEIHAERPDWQLFRDGCPGGESPGQIGARADRVVERVRAVKGDVLVFSSGHFLRVLAARWLGLDAAGGRYLLLSTASLSALGYEHNPAEPAIRLWNDTRHVEM
;
A
#
# COMPACT_ATOMS: atom_id res chain seq x y z
N MET A 1 33.37 1.17 5.30
CA MET A 1 32.27 1.94 4.71
C MET A 1 30.99 1.26 5.22
N SER A 2 30.16 1.94 6.03
CA SER A 2 28.87 1.38 6.42
C SER A 2 28.01 1.25 5.15
N GLU A 3 27.56 0.04 4.83
CA GLU A 3 26.56 -0.14 3.77
C GLU A 3 25.34 0.73 4.12
N LEU A 4 24.95 1.62 3.22
CA LEU A 4 23.70 2.39 3.39
C LEU A 4 22.53 1.39 3.43
N LEU A 5 21.79 1.41 4.53
CA LEU A 5 20.61 0.56 4.69
C LEU A 5 19.54 0.94 3.66
N SER A 6 19.03 -0.03 2.94
CA SER A 6 18.00 0.16 1.91
C SER A 6 16.70 0.66 2.53
N VAL A 7 16.02 1.54 1.81
CA VAL A 7 14.70 2.07 2.16
C VAL A 7 13.64 1.49 1.23
N VAL A 8 12.49 1.11 1.76
CA VAL A 8 11.33 0.66 0.99
C VAL A 8 10.28 1.77 1.02
N TYR A 9 10.11 2.43 -0.12
CA TYR A 9 9.09 3.46 -0.31
C TYR A 9 7.77 2.83 -0.70
N LEU A 10 6.70 3.24 -0.06
CA LEU A 10 5.34 2.77 -0.28
C LEU A 10 4.49 3.90 -0.83
N ALA A 11 3.93 3.71 -2.00
CA ALA A 11 3.03 4.64 -2.68
C ALA A 11 1.62 4.03 -2.76
N ARG A 12 0.64 4.62 -2.09
CA ARG A 12 -0.75 4.23 -2.28
C ARG A 12 -1.27 4.84 -3.58
N HIS A 13 -2.07 4.10 -4.33
CA HIS A 13 -2.71 4.59 -5.56
C HIS A 13 -3.50 5.89 -5.33
N GLY A 14 -3.66 6.69 -6.40
CA GLY A 14 -4.45 7.90 -6.42
C GLY A 14 -5.95 7.67 -6.15
N VAL A 15 -6.70 8.75 -6.12
CA VAL A 15 -8.15 8.73 -5.82
C VAL A 15 -8.93 7.94 -6.88
N THR A 16 -9.86 7.08 -6.45
CA THR A 16 -10.85 6.36 -7.26
C THR A 16 -12.26 6.73 -6.79
N ALA A 17 -13.30 6.43 -7.59
CA ALA A 17 -14.69 6.68 -7.21
C ALA A 17 -15.04 6.04 -5.85
N TRP A 18 -14.62 4.80 -5.62
CA TRP A 18 -14.92 4.09 -4.37
C TRP A 18 -14.05 4.55 -3.18
N SER A 19 -12.84 5.07 -3.42
CA SER A 19 -12.08 5.68 -2.31
C SER A 19 -12.73 6.98 -1.82
N LEU A 20 -13.46 7.70 -2.69
CA LEU A 20 -14.25 8.89 -2.31
C LEU A 20 -15.53 8.51 -1.56
N SER A 21 -16.23 7.47 -2.00
CA SER A 21 -17.49 7.04 -1.38
C SER A 21 -17.29 6.21 -0.11
N GLY A 22 -16.04 5.78 0.19
CA GLY A 22 -15.72 4.94 1.36
C GLY A 22 -16.07 3.46 1.18
N GLN A 23 -16.27 3.01 -0.07
CA GLN A 23 -16.52 1.60 -0.38
C GLN A 23 -15.21 0.80 -0.39
N HIS A 24 -15.26 -0.41 0.15
CA HIS A 24 -14.14 -1.34 0.09
C HIS A 24 -13.86 -1.75 -1.37
N THR A 25 -12.63 -1.50 -1.82
CA THR A 25 -12.19 -1.77 -3.20
C THR A 25 -11.03 -2.74 -3.18
N GLY A 26 -11.32 -4.01 -3.22
CA GLY A 26 -10.32 -5.08 -3.25
C GLY A 26 -9.95 -5.44 -4.69
N ARG A 27 -10.62 -6.46 -5.23
CA ARG A 27 -10.36 -7.01 -6.56
C ARG A 27 -11.08 -6.30 -7.69
N THR A 28 -12.11 -5.51 -7.40
CA THR A 28 -12.77 -4.67 -8.41
C THR A 28 -11.76 -3.68 -8.99
N ASP A 29 -11.57 -3.76 -10.30
CA ASP A 29 -10.51 -3.01 -10.98
C ASP A 29 -11.03 -1.65 -11.50
N LEU A 30 -11.06 -0.66 -10.63
CA LEU A 30 -11.53 0.69 -10.90
C LEU A 30 -10.39 1.61 -11.36
N PRO A 31 -10.67 2.52 -12.32
CA PRO A 31 -9.72 3.55 -12.75
C PRO A 31 -9.55 4.63 -11.69
N LEU A 32 -8.50 5.44 -11.85
CA LEU A 32 -8.35 6.70 -11.14
C LEU A 32 -9.41 7.70 -11.62
N THR A 33 -9.78 8.64 -10.75
CA THR A 33 -10.47 9.87 -11.13
C THR A 33 -9.46 10.87 -11.72
N GLU A 34 -9.93 11.96 -12.34
CA GLU A 34 -9.06 13.07 -12.79
C GLU A 34 -8.20 13.62 -11.62
N ARG A 35 -8.80 13.79 -10.43
CA ARG A 35 -8.07 14.14 -9.22
C ARG A 35 -7.03 13.08 -8.84
N GLY A 36 -7.36 11.80 -8.98
CA GLY A 36 -6.44 10.71 -8.72
C GLY A 36 -5.24 10.73 -9.66
N GLU A 37 -5.44 11.07 -10.93
CA GLU A 37 -4.35 11.24 -11.90
C GLU A 37 -3.47 12.46 -11.59
N SER A 38 -4.08 13.60 -11.22
CA SER A 38 -3.33 14.78 -10.78
C SER A 38 -2.46 14.47 -9.55
N ASN A 39 -3.04 13.79 -8.55
CA ASN A 39 -2.31 13.38 -7.34
C ASN A 39 -1.15 12.41 -7.68
N ALA A 40 -1.33 11.51 -8.66
CA ALA A 40 -0.27 10.59 -9.09
C ALA A 40 0.91 11.34 -9.75
N ARG A 41 0.64 12.38 -10.55
CA ARG A 41 1.70 13.24 -11.11
C ARG A 41 2.44 14.00 -10.01
N ALA A 42 1.72 14.57 -9.05
CA ALA A 42 2.31 15.26 -7.91
C ALA A 42 3.18 14.32 -7.04
N LEU A 43 2.77 13.04 -6.89
CA LEU A 43 3.60 12.02 -6.27
C LEU A 43 4.91 11.79 -7.05
N GLY A 44 4.86 11.80 -8.38
CA GLY A 44 6.06 11.72 -9.23
C GLY A 44 7.04 12.87 -8.95
N GLU A 45 6.54 14.10 -8.83
CA GLU A 45 7.36 15.26 -8.44
C GLU A 45 7.99 15.09 -7.06
N ARG A 46 7.24 14.52 -6.09
CA ARG A 46 7.73 14.23 -4.75
C ARG A 46 8.83 13.16 -4.72
N LEU A 47 8.82 12.25 -5.69
CA LEU A 47 9.81 11.18 -5.86
C LEU A 47 11.02 11.61 -6.71
N ARG A 48 11.01 12.81 -7.29
CA ARG A 48 12.09 13.31 -8.16
C ARG A 48 13.43 13.31 -7.44
N GLY A 49 14.44 12.81 -8.12
CA GLY A 49 15.81 12.73 -7.58
C GLY A 49 16.09 11.51 -6.71
N LEU A 50 15.08 10.69 -6.41
CA LEU A 50 15.30 9.39 -5.78
C LEU A 50 15.62 8.33 -6.84
N ALA A 51 16.60 7.48 -6.55
CA ALA A 51 16.97 6.35 -7.41
C ALA A 51 16.55 5.04 -6.75
N PHE A 52 15.88 4.18 -7.51
CA PHE A 52 15.37 2.90 -7.02
C PHE A 52 16.05 1.74 -7.74
N ALA A 53 16.58 0.79 -6.97
CA ALA A 53 17.12 -0.46 -7.51
C ALA A 53 16.00 -1.36 -8.04
N LYS A 54 14.76 -1.19 -7.53
CA LYS A 54 13.59 -1.95 -7.97
C LYS A 54 12.31 -1.14 -7.80
N VAL A 55 11.43 -1.20 -8.79
CA VAL A 55 10.08 -0.65 -8.73
C VAL A 55 9.08 -1.78 -8.92
N LEU A 56 8.11 -1.91 -8.02
CA LEU A 56 7.07 -2.93 -8.03
C LEU A 56 5.69 -2.26 -8.03
N THR A 57 4.74 -2.84 -8.74
CA THR A 57 3.35 -2.38 -8.74
C THR A 57 2.36 -3.54 -8.65
N SER A 58 1.26 -3.31 -7.94
CA SER A 58 0.07 -4.16 -8.02
C SER A 58 -0.42 -4.25 -9.48
N PRO A 59 -0.97 -5.40 -9.92
CA PRO A 59 -1.56 -5.53 -11.26
C PRO A 59 -2.82 -4.69 -11.48
N LEU A 60 -3.45 -4.16 -10.43
CA LEU A 60 -4.70 -3.41 -10.54
C LEU A 60 -4.46 -2.04 -11.17
N GLN A 61 -5.32 -1.67 -12.15
CA GLN A 61 -5.14 -0.49 -13.00
C GLN A 61 -4.91 0.80 -12.20
N ARG A 62 -5.56 0.99 -11.05
CA ARG A 62 -5.35 2.17 -10.20
C ARG A 62 -3.92 2.31 -9.69
N ALA A 63 -3.24 1.20 -9.38
CA ALA A 63 -1.85 1.20 -8.94
C ALA A 63 -0.90 1.33 -10.15
N VAL A 64 -1.15 0.59 -11.22
CA VAL A 64 -0.39 0.68 -12.47
C VAL A 64 -0.45 2.11 -13.01
N ARG A 65 -1.65 2.69 -13.13
CA ARG A 65 -1.81 4.06 -13.64
C ARG A 65 -1.16 5.11 -12.73
N THR A 66 -1.21 4.91 -11.40
CA THR A 66 -0.47 5.79 -10.48
C THR A 66 1.04 5.70 -10.71
N CYS A 67 1.57 4.50 -10.87
CA CYS A 67 2.98 4.23 -11.16
C CYS A 67 3.41 4.90 -12.48
N ASP A 68 2.61 4.75 -13.55
CA ASP A 68 2.87 5.35 -14.87
C ASP A 68 2.93 6.88 -14.79
N LEU A 69 1.92 7.49 -14.16
CA LEU A 69 1.83 8.94 -14.03
C LEU A 69 2.89 9.53 -13.10
N ALA A 70 3.37 8.74 -12.14
CA ALA A 70 4.51 9.11 -11.30
C ALA A 70 5.85 8.97 -12.03
N GLY A 71 5.88 8.47 -13.29
CA GLY A 71 7.08 8.39 -14.13
C GLY A 71 7.84 7.07 -14.02
N PHE A 72 7.29 6.03 -13.39
CA PHE A 72 7.98 4.76 -13.15
C PHE A 72 7.45 3.57 -13.98
N GLY A 73 6.42 3.77 -14.81
CA GLY A 73 5.79 2.69 -15.57
C GLY A 73 6.76 1.85 -16.43
N ALA A 74 7.71 2.50 -17.09
CA ALA A 74 8.67 1.81 -17.97
C ALA A 74 9.61 0.83 -17.24
N VAL A 75 9.85 1.04 -15.93
CA VAL A 75 10.78 0.24 -15.12
C VAL A 75 10.08 -0.64 -14.08
N ALA A 76 8.80 -0.43 -13.88
CA ALA A 76 8.01 -1.17 -12.89
C ALA A 76 7.80 -2.62 -13.29
N LYS A 77 7.85 -3.51 -12.31
CA LYS A 77 7.48 -4.92 -12.45
C LYS A 77 6.19 -5.17 -11.69
N ILE A 78 5.25 -5.83 -12.36
CA ILE A 78 4.00 -6.27 -11.73
C ILE A 78 4.29 -7.38 -10.73
N ASP A 79 3.76 -7.25 -9.52
CA ASP A 79 3.82 -8.26 -8.47
C ASP A 79 2.38 -8.57 -8.01
N PRO A 80 1.88 -9.80 -8.24
CA PRO A 80 0.51 -10.18 -7.90
C PRO A 80 0.25 -10.20 -6.38
N ASP A 81 1.28 -10.30 -5.54
CA ASP A 81 1.12 -10.22 -4.10
C ASP A 81 0.82 -8.79 -3.60
N LEU A 82 0.95 -7.77 -4.47
CA LEU A 82 0.67 -6.36 -4.14
C LEU A 82 -0.80 -5.95 -4.33
N VAL A 83 -1.71 -6.86 -4.63
CA VAL A 83 -3.15 -6.56 -4.68
C VAL A 83 -3.67 -6.13 -3.31
N GLU A 84 -4.79 -5.40 -3.29
CA GLU A 84 -5.48 -5.01 -2.05
C GLU A 84 -6.01 -6.25 -1.30
N TRP A 85 -6.46 -6.08 -0.08
CA TRP A 85 -7.21 -7.07 0.69
C TRP A 85 -8.39 -7.58 -0.13
N ASP A 86 -8.56 -8.90 -0.20
CA ASP A 86 -9.76 -9.49 -0.80
C ASP A 86 -10.92 -9.36 0.20
N TYR A 87 -11.86 -8.49 -0.10
CA TYR A 87 -12.99 -8.23 0.80
C TYR A 87 -14.14 -9.24 0.62
N GLY A 88 -14.06 -10.18 -0.33
CA GLY A 88 -15.09 -11.20 -0.54
C GLY A 88 -16.48 -10.59 -0.62
N GLN A 89 -17.39 -11.01 0.27
CA GLN A 89 -18.78 -10.52 0.30
C GLN A 89 -18.92 -9.04 0.72
N TYR A 90 -17.85 -8.42 1.20
CA TYR A 90 -17.85 -7.00 1.58
C TYR A 90 -17.28 -6.08 0.49
N GLU A 91 -16.92 -6.65 -0.67
CA GLU A 91 -16.48 -5.87 -1.83
C GLU A 91 -17.58 -4.87 -2.24
N GLY A 92 -17.21 -3.61 -2.43
CA GLY A 92 -18.14 -2.52 -2.80
C GLY A 92 -19.02 -1.98 -1.66
N ARG A 93 -18.98 -2.58 -0.47
CA ARG A 93 -19.73 -2.12 0.70
C ARG A 93 -18.95 -1.08 1.50
N ARG A 94 -19.66 -0.21 2.18
CA ARG A 94 -19.10 0.73 3.16
C ARG A 94 -19.04 0.09 4.54
N THR A 95 -18.09 0.49 5.37
CA THR A 95 -18.00 0.03 6.76
C THR A 95 -19.31 0.24 7.53
N ALA A 96 -20.02 1.36 7.33
CA ALA A 96 -21.30 1.64 8.00
C ALA A 96 -22.40 0.63 7.61
N GLU A 97 -22.42 0.17 6.36
CA GLU A 97 -23.39 -0.84 5.88
C GLU A 97 -23.09 -2.22 6.48
N ILE A 98 -21.81 -2.54 6.65
CA ILE A 98 -21.37 -3.78 7.31
C ILE A 98 -21.73 -3.73 8.81
N HIS A 99 -21.48 -2.60 9.47
CA HIS A 99 -21.79 -2.42 10.89
C HIS A 99 -23.29 -2.45 11.18
N ALA A 100 -24.17 -2.09 10.24
CA ALA A 100 -25.60 -2.24 10.40
C ALA A 100 -26.03 -3.71 10.57
N GLU A 101 -25.28 -4.66 9.99
CA GLU A 101 -25.53 -6.10 10.08
C GLU A 101 -24.63 -6.78 11.13
N ARG A 102 -23.40 -6.28 11.30
CA ARG A 102 -22.37 -6.80 12.22
C ARG A 102 -21.68 -5.65 12.96
N PRO A 103 -22.29 -5.13 14.04
CA PRO A 103 -21.82 -3.92 14.74
C PRO A 103 -20.37 -4.00 15.23
N ASP A 104 -19.92 -5.19 15.65
CA ASP A 104 -18.58 -5.41 16.22
C ASP A 104 -17.53 -5.79 15.17
N TRP A 105 -17.87 -5.83 13.88
CA TRP A 105 -16.92 -6.23 12.84
C TRP A 105 -15.75 -5.24 12.71
N GLN A 106 -14.55 -5.81 12.58
CA GLN A 106 -13.32 -5.06 12.33
C GLN A 106 -12.47 -5.81 11.29
N LEU A 107 -12.17 -5.18 10.17
CA LEU A 107 -11.41 -5.79 9.08
C LEU A 107 -10.14 -6.51 9.57
N PHE A 108 -9.31 -5.82 10.31
CA PHE A 108 -8.01 -6.33 10.75
C PHE A 108 -8.06 -7.41 11.84
N ARG A 109 -9.23 -7.67 12.41
CA ARG A 109 -9.49 -8.77 13.38
C ARG A 109 -10.23 -9.93 12.74
N ASP A 110 -11.27 -9.63 11.96
CA ASP A 110 -12.26 -10.61 11.53
C ASP A 110 -12.07 -11.04 10.07
N GLY A 111 -11.37 -10.22 9.26
CA GLY A 111 -11.31 -10.42 7.81
C GLY A 111 -12.68 -10.24 7.15
N CYS A 112 -12.85 -10.87 6.00
CA CYS A 112 -14.08 -10.77 5.21
C CYS A 112 -14.61 -12.15 4.81
N PRO A 113 -15.94 -12.39 4.92
CA PRO A 113 -16.55 -13.64 4.48
C PRO A 113 -16.30 -13.88 2.98
N GLY A 114 -15.74 -15.04 2.64
CA GLY A 114 -15.39 -15.39 1.26
C GLY A 114 -14.19 -14.62 0.69
N GLY A 115 -13.53 -13.80 1.50
CA GLY A 115 -12.31 -13.08 1.18
C GLY A 115 -11.11 -13.51 2.02
N GLU A 116 -10.11 -12.64 2.15
CA GLU A 116 -8.92 -12.94 2.96
C GLU A 116 -9.17 -12.75 4.46
N SER A 117 -8.63 -13.65 5.26
CA SER A 117 -8.43 -13.46 6.69
C SER A 117 -7.19 -12.60 6.98
N PRO A 118 -7.06 -12.03 8.20
CA PRO A 118 -5.84 -11.33 8.62
C PRO A 118 -4.57 -12.18 8.50
N GLY A 119 -4.66 -13.49 8.76
CA GLY A 119 -3.54 -14.41 8.59
C GLY A 119 -3.11 -14.59 7.14
N GLN A 120 -4.07 -14.69 6.22
CA GLN A 120 -3.79 -14.86 4.78
C GLN A 120 -3.12 -13.62 4.18
N ILE A 121 -3.67 -12.43 4.43
CA ILE A 121 -3.03 -11.20 3.94
C ILE A 121 -1.69 -10.95 4.63
N GLY A 122 -1.54 -11.33 5.92
CA GLY A 122 -0.26 -11.28 6.63
C GLY A 122 0.80 -12.14 5.97
N ALA A 123 0.49 -13.40 5.65
CA ALA A 123 1.40 -14.32 4.95
C ALA A 123 1.78 -13.80 3.55
N ARG A 124 0.84 -13.14 2.84
CA ARG A 124 1.10 -12.49 1.54
C ARG A 124 2.05 -11.29 1.71
N ALA A 125 1.85 -10.49 2.73
CA ALA A 125 2.73 -9.39 3.07
C ALA A 125 4.15 -9.86 3.46
N ASP A 126 4.28 -10.98 4.19
CA ASP A 126 5.58 -11.56 4.55
C ASP A 126 6.40 -11.92 3.32
N ARG A 127 5.79 -12.54 2.30
CA ARG A 127 6.49 -12.82 1.03
C ARG A 127 6.99 -11.55 0.34
N VAL A 128 6.22 -10.46 0.42
CA VAL A 128 6.68 -9.17 -0.13
C VAL A 128 7.82 -8.60 0.71
N VAL A 129 7.73 -8.64 2.05
CA VAL A 129 8.80 -8.19 2.95
C VAL A 129 10.11 -8.93 2.65
N GLU A 130 10.07 -10.25 2.52
CA GLU A 130 11.25 -11.05 2.16
C GLU A 130 11.86 -10.60 0.82
N ARG A 131 11.01 -10.43 -0.21
CA ARG A 131 11.47 -10.01 -1.54
C ARG A 131 12.10 -8.62 -1.56
N VAL A 132 11.52 -7.65 -0.86
CA VAL A 132 12.06 -6.29 -0.86
C VAL A 132 13.31 -6.17 0.01
N ARG A 133 13.41 -6.93 1.11
CA ARG A 133 14.62 -6.99 1.95
C ARG A 133 15.81 -7.62 1.23
N ALA A 134 15.57 -8.51 0.27
CA ALA A 134 16.63 -9.13 -0.52
C ALA A 134 17.23 -8.20 -1.59
N VAL A 135 16.61 -7.04 -1.87
CA VAL A 135 17.10 -6.08 -2.87
C VAL A 135 18.23 -5.24 -2.26
N LYS A 136 19.36 -5.15 -2.96
CA LYS A 136 20.43 -4.21 -2.62
C LYS A 136 20.09 -2.83 -3.21
N GLY A 137 19.78 -1.88 -2.34
CA GLY A 137 19.34 -0.52 -2.70
C GLY A 137 17.85 -0.28 -2.47
N ASP A 138 17.41 0.94 -2.70
CA ASP A 138 16.04 1.37 -2.42
C ASP A 138 15.00 0.72 -3.34
N VAL A 139 13.83 0.46 -2.79
CA VAL A 139 12.71 -0.15 -3.50
C VAL A 139 11.50 0.80 -3.45
N LEU A 140 10.79 0.93 -4.57
CA LEU A 140 9.52 1.66 -4.63
C LEU A 140 8.38 0.67 -4.92
N VAL A 141 7.31 0.74 -4.13
CA VAL A 141 6.16 -0.16 -4.21
C VAL A 141 4.88 0.66 -4.39
N PHE A 142 4.14 0.39 -5.49
CA PHE A 142 2.80 0.96 -5.71
C PHE A 142 1.73 -0.09 -5.40
N SER A 143 0.83 0.23 -4.47
CA SER A 143 -0.23 -0.70 -4.05
C SER A 143 -1.43 0.05 -3.44
N SER A 144 -2.19 -0.64 -2.60
CA SER A 144 -3.48 -0.19 -2.04
C SER A 144 -3.44 -0.03 -0.53
N GLY A 145 -4.49 0.62 0.02
CA GLY A 145 -4.48 1.13 1.38
C GLY A 145 -4.29 0.07 2.46
N HIS A 146 -5.16 -0.95 2.53
CA HIS A 146 -5.08 -1.91 3.64
C HIS A 146 -3.91 -2.88 3.47
N PHE A 147 -3.56 -3.26 2.24
CA PHE A 147 -2.37 -4.09 2.02
C PHE A 147 -1.09 -3.40 2.48
N LEU A 148 -0.87 -2.13 2.11
CA LEU A 148 0.34 -1.38 2.54
C LEU A 148 0.40 -1.18 4.05
N ARG A 149 -0.74 -1.04 4.72
CA ARG A 149 -0.81 -0.96 6.20
C ARG A 149 -0.40 -2.29 6.85
N VAL A 150 -0.85 -3.43 6.29
CA VAL A 150 -0.42 -4.77 6.72
C VAL A 150 1.06 -4.98 6.42
N LEU A 151 1.52 -4.58 5.24
CA LEU A 151 2.94 -4.68 4.86
C LEU A 151 3.85 -3.94 5.85
N ALA A 152 3.46 -2.73 6.25
CA ALA A 152 4.21 -1.96 7.25
C ALA A 152 4.18 -2.61 8.64
N ALA A 153 3.06 -3.16 9.07
CA ALA A 153 2.99 -3.91 10.33
C ALA A 153 3.92 -5.13 10.30
N ARG A 154 3.90 -5.92 9.20
CA ARG A 154 4.78 -7.08 9.03
C ARG A 154 6.26 -6.71 8.91
N TRP A 155 6.58 -5.56 8.29
CA TRP A 155 7.93 -5.01 8.28
C TRP A 155 8.49 -4.80 9.68
N LEU A 156 7.65 -4.28 10.59
CA LEU A 156 7.99 -4.02 12.00
C LEU A 156 7.98 -5.28 12.88
N GLY A 157 7.65 -6.46 12.33
CA GLY A 157 7.51 -7.69 13.11
C GLY A 157 6.21 -7.79 13.91
N LEU A 158 5.24 -6.90 13.64
CA LEU A 158 3.91 -6.92 14.28
C LEU A 158 2.98 -7.87 13.53
N ASP A 159 1.91 -8.34 14.21
CA ASP A 159 0.84 -9.05 13.55
C ASP A 159 0.14 -8.18 12.49
N ALA A 160 -0.49 -8.81 11.49
CA ALA A 160 -1.25 -8.11 10.45
C ALA A 160 -2.30 -7.13 11.03
N ALA A 161 -2.87 -7.48 12.19
CA ALA A 161 -3.80 -6.65 12.94
C ALA A 161 -3.20 -5.29 13.36
N GLY A 162 -1.88 -5.18 13.50
CA GLY A 162 -1.19 -3.92 13.78
C GLY A 162 -1.39 -2.86 12.70
N GLY A 163 -1.67 -3.27 11.46
CA GLY A 163 -2.00 -2.37 10.36
C GLY A 163 -3.21 -1.46 10.65
N ARG A 164 -4.09 -1.82 11.57
CA ARG A 164 -5.26 -0.99 11.95
C ARG A 164 -4.89 0.40 12.49
N TYR A 165 -3.69 0.53 13.06
CA TYR A 165 -3.21 1.78 13.65
C TYR A 165 -2.51 2.70 12.63
N LEU A 166 -2.20 2.19 11.45
CA LEU A 166 -1.40 2.85 10.42
C LEU A 166 -2.33 3.42 9.33
N LEU A 167 -2.98 4.57 9.60
CA LEU A 167 -3.85 5.21 8.59
C LEU A 167 -3.03 5.63 7.37
N LEU A 168 -3.64 5.51 6.18
CA LEU A 168 -2.95 5.75 4.92
C LEU A 168 -3.89 6.37 3.89
N SER A 169 -3.60 7.58 3.46
CA SER A 169 -4.38 8.36 2.49
C SER A 169 -4.06 7.94 1.04
N THR A 170 -4.97 8.20 0.09
CA THR A 170 -4.70 8.03 -1.35
C THR A 170 -3.54 8.91 -1.79
N ALA A 171 -2.74 8.42 -2.74
CA ALA A 171 -1.53 9.07 -3.25
C ALA A 171 -0.49 9.44 -2.17
N SER A 172 -0.60 8.92 -0.95
CA SER A 172 0.40 9.14 0.09
C SER A 172 1.70 8.40 -0.20
N LEU A 173 2.80 8.96 0.29
CA LEU A 173 4.13 8.36 0.32
C LEU A 173 4.50 7.98 1.75
N SER A 174 5.00 6.75 1.93
CA SER A 174 5.58 6.28 3.18
C SER A 174 6.94 5.66 2.91
N ALA A 175 7.77 5.51 3.94
CA ALA A 175 9.09 4.89 3.84
C ALA A 175 9.36 4.00 5.06
N LEU A 176 9.69 2.77 4.78
CA LEU A 176 10.15 1.78 5.75
C LEU A 176 11.66 1.66 5.65
N GLY A 177 12.32 1.46 6.76
CA GLY A 177 13.76 1.30 6.79
C GLY A 177 14.19 0.70 8.12
N TYR A 178 15.36 1.08 8.56
CA TYR A 178 15.98 0.59 9.79
C TYR A 178 16.52 1.75 10.61
N GLU A 179 16.68 1.56 11.89
CA GLU A 179 17.33 2.54 12.75
C GLU A 179 18.85 2.48 12.59
N HIS A 180 19.50 1.44 13.06
CA HIS A 180 20.96 1.29 13.01
C HIS A 180 21.40 0.11 12.14
N ASN A 181 20.61 -0.96 12.07
CA ASN A 181 20.94 -2.20 11.36
C ASN A 181 19.67 -2.96 10.94
N PRO A 182 19.78 -4.01 10.09
CA PRO A 182 18.62 -4.75 9.59
C PRO A 182 17.74 -5.47 10.63
N ALA A 183 18.23 -5.63 11.86
CA ALA A 183 17.44 -6.21 12.95
C ALA A 183 16.55 -5.18 13.66
N GLU A 184 16.69 -3.91 13.34
CA GLU A 184 15.95 -2.79 13.93
C GLU A 184 15.03 -2.11 12.89
N PRO A 185 13.98 -2.79 12.38
CA PRO A 185 13.08 -2.24 11.39
C PRO A 185 12.30 -1.05 11.96
N ALA A 186 12.17 0.01 11.17
CA ALA A 186 11.53 1.25 11.57
C ALA A 186 10.68 1.86 10.45
N ILE A 187 9.71 2.71 10.82
CA ILE A 187 9.04 3.62 9.89
C ILE A 187 9.82 4.94 9.85
N ARG A 188 10.31 5.31 8.69
CA ARG A 188 11.07 6.56 8.48
C ARG A 188 10.18 7.72 8.05
N LEU A 189 9.09 7.42 7.37
CA LEU A 189 8.07 8.36 6.92
C LEU A 189 6.74 7.63 6.89
N TRP A 190 5.65 8.26 7.32
CA TRP A 190 4.34 7.65 7.23
C TRP A 190 3.28 8.63 6.75
N ASN A 191 2.52 8.22 5.73
CA ASN A 191 1.36 8.93 5.20
C ASN A 191 1.65 10.39 4.81
N ASP A 192 2.79 10.64 4.17
CA ASP A 192 3.12 11.98 3.65
C ASP A 192 2.23 12.31 2.45
N THR A 193 1.42 13.36 2.57
CA THR A 193 0.50 13.86 1.54
C THR A 193 0.78 15.31 1.18
N ARG A 194 1.91 15.89 1.58
CA ARG A 194 2.25 17.31 1.35
C ARG A 194 2.30 17.73 -0.13
N HIS A 195 2.47 16.75 -1.02
CA HIS A 195 2.45 16.94 -2.48
C HIS A 195 1.05 16.87 -3.08
N VAL A 196 0.03 16.47 -2.29
CA VAL A 196 -1.35 16.32 -2.74
C VAL A 196 -2.14 17.56 -2.37
N GLU A 197 -2.74 18.22 -3.34
CA GLU A 197 -3.71 19.29 -3.10
C GLU A 197 -4.98 18.67 -2.45
N MET A 198 -5.39 19.24 -1.33
CA MET A 198 -6.61 18.83 -0.61
C MET A 198 -7.87 19.38 -1.28
#